data_5fa67e807e72d9162303cd8c688f27a8
#
_entry.id   5fa67e807e72d9162303cd8c688f27a8
#
_cell.length_a   1.000
_cell.length_b   1.000
_cell.length_c   1.000
_cell.angle_alpha   90.00
_cell.angle_beta   90.00
_cell.angle_gamma   90.00
#
_symmetry.space_group_name_H-M   'P 1'
#
loop_
_entity.id
_entity.type
_entity.pdbx_description
1 polymer ?
#
loop_
_entity_poly.entity_id
_entity_poly.type
_entity_poly.pdbx_seq_one_letter_code
_entity_poly.pdbx_strand_id
1 'polypeptide(L)'
;MAKNDFKPFATGKGANVTSQPDWEALPALLSGFTAGKASSAQVNKALRQASFIAAALAQYTASKSGQDVLDDGDLSGFIAKMSAAFGKDFQTLDATLTALAGLATGADKLPYFTGNDTAGQTDLTSVGRDIIGKASIADILTYLGLKETLNPTKRVSIGNIGTGVFDGSTPCINIGDSDSGFIGSADGV
;
A
#
# COMPACT_ATOMS: atom_id res chain seq x y z
N MET A 1 -14.30 17.75 19.58
CA MET A 1 -13.43 16.61 20.01
C MET A 1 -14.34 15.65 20.77
N ALA A 2 -14.30 14.37 20.44
CA ALA A 2 -15.11 13.35 21.09
C ALA A 2 -14.77 13.26 22.59
N LYS A 3 -15.79 13.01 23.41
CA LYS A 3 -15.68 12.95 24.86
C LYS A 3 -15.07 11.61 25.28
N ASN A 4 -14.29 11.63 26.36
CA ASN A 4 -13.78 10.44 27.03
C ASN A 4 -14.04 10.56 28.53
N ASP A 5 -14.84 9.67 29.09
CA ASP A 5 -15.18 9.64 30.51
C ASP A 5 -14.12 8.92 31.35
N PHE A 6 -13.35 8.01 30.76
CA PHE A 6 -12.29 7.31 31.47
C PHE A 6 -11.11 8.23 31.78
N LYS A 7 -10.79 8.37 33.05
CA LYS A 7 -9.72 9.24 33.54
C LYS A 7 -8.69 8.46 34.30
N PRO A 8 -7.39 8.77 34.15
CA PRO A 8 -6.35 8.10 34.91
C PRO A 8 -6.41 8.55 36.39
N PHE A 9 -6.28 7.58 37.28
CA PHE A 9 -6.34 7.81 38.74
C PHE A 9 -4.97 8.06 39.34
N ALA A 10 -4.89 8.93 40.34
CA ALA A 10 -3.69 9.22 41.15
C ALA A 10 -2.44 9.61 40.32
N THR A 11 -2.61 10.47 39.30
CA THR A 11 -1.53 10.92 38.41
C THR A 11 -0.90 12.25 38.83
N GLY A 12 -1.45 12.93 39.80
CA GLY A 12 -0.95 14.24 40.27
C GLY A 12 0.45 14.16 40.87
N LYS A 13 1.21 15.28 40.75
CA LYS A 13 2.51 15.41 41.39
C LYS A 13 2.28 15.36 42.93
N GLY A 14 2.89 14.38 43.62
CA GLY A 14 2.68 14.16 45.04
C GLY A 14 1.50 13.26 45.39
N ALA A 15 0.89 12.59 44.45
CA ALA A 15 -0.10 11.54 44.71
C ALA A 15 0.47 10.46 45.64
N ASN A 16 -0.36 10.01 46.61
CA ASN A 16 0.02 8.96 47.53
C ASN A 16 0.06 7.58 46.82
N VAL A 17 1.21 7.27 46.25
CA VAL A 17 1.43 6.06 45.43
C VAL A 17 2.79 5.47 45.76
N THR A 18 2.86 4.16 45.96
CA THR A 18 4.11 3.44 46.19
C THR A 18 5.12 3.71 45.07
N SER A 19 6.39 3.89 45.41
CA SER A 19 7.46 4.08 44.44
C SER A 19 7.59 2.85 43.52
N GLN A 20 8.20 3.03 42.35
CA GLN A 20 8.34 1.89 41.42
C GLN A 20 9.23 0.78 42.00
N PRO A 21 10.41 1.07 42.62
CA PRO A 21 11.22 0.01 43.25
C PRO A 21 10.50 -0.73 44.37
N ASP A 22 9.79 0.00 45.26
CA ASP A 22 9.06 -0.62 46.36
C ASP A 22 7.87 -1.48 45.85
N TRP A 23 7.27 -1.05 44.75
CA TRP A 23 6.20 -1.81 44.09
C TRP A 23 6.72 -3.12 43.51
N GLU A 24 7.85 -3.10 42.81
CA GLU A 24 8.49 -4.29 42.21
C GLU A 24 8.99 -5.29 43.26
N ALA A 25 9.40 -4.78 44.41
CA ALA A 25 9.82 -5.61 45.56
C ALA A 25 8.65 -6.18 46.37
N LEU A 26 7.40 -5.78 46.07
CA LEU A 26 6.24 -6.13 46.88
C LEU A 26 5.83 -7.61 46.65
N PRO A 27 5.84 -8.49 47.69
CA PRO A 27 5.39 -9.91 47.52
C PRO A 27 3.97 -10.03 46.97
N ALA A 28 3.09 -9.06 47.28
CA ALA A 28 1.71 -9.03 46.81
C ALA A 28 1.57 -8.93 45.29
N LEU A 29 2.61 -8.58 44.54
CA LEU A 29 2.57 -8.67 43.07
C LEU A 29 2.37 -10.10 42.56
N LEU A 30 2.88 -11.08 43.28
CA LEU A 30 2.73 -12.48 42.93
C LEU A 30 1.52 -13.12 43.60
N SER A 31 1.30 -12.82 44.89
CA SER A 31 0.26 -13.48 45.69
C SER A 31 -1.07 -12.75 45.78
N GLY A 32 -1.12 -11.47 45.35
CA GLY A 32 -2.20 -10.56 45.71
C GLY A 32 -2.15 -10.20 47.21
N PHE A 33 -3.12 -9.40 47.67
CA PHE A 33 -3.31 -9.06 49.07
C PHE A 33 -4.07 -10.21 49.75
N THR A 34 -3.40 -11.03 50.54
CA THR A 34 -3.94 -12.28 51.08
C THR A 34 -4.61 -12.11 52.45
N ALA A 35 -4.09 -11.25 53.32
CA ALA A 35 -4.66 -10.97 54.65
C ALA A 35 -4.16 -9.61 55.18
N GLY A 36 -4.89 -9.01 56.11
CA GLY A 36 -4.54 -7.75 56.74
C GLY A 36 -4.97 -6.53 55.96
N LYS A 37 -4.32 -5.39 56.20
CA LYS A 37 -4.64 -4.08 55.55
C LYS A 37 -3.59 -3.79 54.49
N ALA A 38 -4.02 -3.67 53.23
CA ALA A 38 -3.18 -3.08 52.21
C ALA A 38 -3.03 -1.56 52.48
N SER A 39 -1.84 -0.98 52.28
CA SER A 39 -1.67 0.44 52.39
C SER A 39 -2.38 1.18 51.24
N SER A 40 -2.92 2.36 51.54
CA SER A 40 -3.57 3.16 50.47
C SER A 40 -2.63 3.48 49.32
N ALA A 41 -1.34 3.64 49.56
CA ALA A 41 -0.34 3.88 48.50
C ALA A 41 -0.17 2.67 47.58
N GLN A 42 -0.25 1.44 48.08
CA GLN A 42 -0.20 0.20 47.28
C GLN A 42 -1.47 0.02 46.44
N VAL A 43 -2.64 0.25 47.04
CA VAL A 43 -3.92 0.22 46.33
C VAL A 43 -3.96 1.28 45.22
N ASN A 44 -3.55 2.51 45.55
CA ASN A 44 -3.47 3.59 44.60
C ASN A 44 -2.50 3.26 43.44
N LYS A 45 -1.40 2.56 43.69
CA LYS A 45 -0.49 2.13 42.64
C LYS A 45 -1.15 1.17 41.65
N ALA A 46 -1.85 0.15 42.15
CA ALA A 46 -2.57 -0.82 41.33
C ALA A 46 -3.67 -0.14 40.48
N LEU A 47 -4.50 0.69 41.12
CA LEU A 47 -5.57 1.44 40.44
C LEU A 47 -5.02 2.43 39.40
N ARG A 48 -3.88 3.09 39.70
CA ARG A 48 -3.25 4.01 38.76
C ARG A 48 -2.80 3.28 37.50
N GLN A 49 -2.13 2.14 37.64
CA GLN A 49 -1.67 1.36 36.48
C GLN A 49 -2.84 0.91 35.61
N ALA A 50 -3.88 0.36 36.20
CA ALA A 50 -5.07 -0.10 35.49
C ALA A 50 -5.82 1.07 34.81
N SER A 51 -6.10 2.14 35.56
CA SER A 51 -6.85 3.28 35.04
C SER A 51 -6.07 4.08 33.99
N PHE A 52 -4.74 4.13 34.08
CA PHE A 52 -3.90 4.82 33.10
C PHE A 52 -4.02 4.16 31.72
N ILE A 53 -3.92 2.83 31.67
CA ILE A 53 -4.07 2.09 30.42
C ILE A 53 -5.50 2.18 29.88
N ALA A 54 -6.51 2.06 30.74
CA ALA A 54 -7.91 2.22 30.35
C ALA A 54 -8.19 3.61 29.77
N ALA A 55 -7.71 4.66 30.44
CA ALA A 55 -7.88 6.05 29.99
C ALA A 55 -7.14 6.31 28.65
N ALA A 56 -5.94 5.75 28.47
CA ALA A 56 -5.18 5.90 27.24
C ALA A 56 -5.90 5.20 26.06
N LEU A 57 -6.39 3.98 26.26
CA LEU A 57 -7.14 3.24 25.23
C LEU A 57 -8.45 3.94 24.90
N ALA A 58 -9.20 4.42 25.90
CA ALA A 58 -10.42 5.16 25.69
C ALA A 58 -10.18 6.50 24.95
N GLN A 59 -9.08 7.20 25.28
CA GLN A 59 -8.70 8.44 24.60
C GLN A 59 -8.31 8.19 23.14
N TYR A 60 -7.52 7.17 22.88
CA TYR A 60 -7.17 6.74 21.51
C TYR A 60 -8.45 6.43 20.71
N THR A 61 -9.33 5.62 21.30
CA THR A 61 -10.59 5.23 20.66
C THR A 61 -11.46 6.44 20.34
N ALA A 62 -11.67 7.35 21.30
CA ALA A 62 -12.45 8.58 21.08
C ALA A 62 -11.84 9.46 19.97
N SER A 63 -10.51 9.66 20.03
CA SER A 63 -9.81 10.53 19.09
C SER A 63 -9.84 10.00 17.67
N LYS A 64 -9.66 8.69 17.49
CA LYS A 64 -9.59 8.05 16.17
C LYS A 64 -10.97 7.72 15.60
N SER A 65 -11.91 7.20 16.40
CA SER A 65 -13.26 6.92 15.92
C SER A 65 -14.06 8.20 15.67
N GLY A 66 -13.78 9.27 16.41
CA GLY A 66 -14.57 10.50 16.43
C GLY A 66 -15.85 10.38 17.25
N GLN A 67 -16.04 9.30 18.00
CA GLN A 67 -17.22 9.01 18.80
C GLN A 67 -16.90 9.10 20.29
N ASP A 68 -17.89 9.52 21.08
CA ASP A 68 -17.77 9.59 22.54
C ASP A 68 -17.55 8.19 23.14
N VAL A 69 -16.63 8.10 24.10
CA VAL A 69 -16.38 6.91 24.91
C VAL A 69 -16.86 7.21 26.32
N LEU A 70 -18.03 6.65 26.67
CA LEU A 70 -18.72 6.91 27.93
C LEU A 70 -18.48 5.75 28.91
N ASP A 71 -18.55 6.06 30.20
CA ASP A 71 -18.54 5.08 31.29
C ASP A 71 -19.99 4.66 31.60
N ASP A 72 -20.64 4.00 30.66
CA ASP A 72 -22.05 3.60 30.69
C ASP A 72 -22.26 2.09 30.80
N GLY A 73 -21.17 1.32 30.86
CA GLY A 73 -21.21 -0.15 30.92
C GLY A 73 -21.45 -0.83 29.58
N ASP A 74 -21.59 -0.09 28.46
CA ASP A 74 -21.75 -0.67 27.12
C ASP A 74 -20.41 -1.16 26.56
N LEU A 75 -20.00 -2.38 26.96
CA LEU A 75 -18.80 -3.03 26.49
C LEU A 75 -18.83 -3.28 24.97
N SER A 76 -19.98 -3.67 24.41
CA SER A 76 -20.12 -3.96 22.99
C SER A 76 -19.95 -2.70 22.13
N GLY A 77 -20.55 -1.60 22.54
CA GLY A 77 -20.37 -0.30 21.91
C GLY A 77 -18.94 0.21 22.00
N PHE A 78 -18.25 0.00 23.12
CA PHE A 78 -16.83 0.34 23.24
C PHE A 78 -15.96 -0.47 22.29
N ILE A 79 -16.18 -1.80 22.19
CA ILE A 79 -15.45 -2.69 21.25
C ILE A 79 -15.67 -2.24 19.79
N ALA A 80 -16.89 -1.90 19.42
CA ALA A 80 -17.20 -1.43 18.06
C ALA A 80 -16.47 -0.11 17.73
N LYS A 81 -16.46 0.85 18.65
CA LYS A 81 -15.73 2.12 18.53
C LYS A 81 -14.22 1.90 18.46
N MET A 82 -13.69 0.98 19.26
CA MET A 82 -12.27 0.59 19.25
C MET A 82 -11.86 -0.05 17.91
N SER A 83 -12.68 -0.95 17.37
CA SER A 83 -12.45 -1.56 16.06
C SER A 83 -12.44 -0.51 14.96
N ALA A 84 -13.36 0.45 14.99
CA ALA A 84 -13.39 1.56 14.04
C ALA A 84 -12.16 2.50 14.19
N ALA A 85 -11.66 2.69 15.40
CA ALA A 85 -10.46 3.49 15.66
C ALA A 85 -9.20 2.80 15.10
N PHE A 86 -9.04 1.52 15.36
CA PHE A 86 -7.92 0.73 14.83
C PHE A 86 -7.95 0.65 13.30
N GLY A 87 -9.13 0.52 12.69
CA GLY A 87 -9.27 0.50 11.23
C GLY A 87 -8.83 1.80 10.53
N LYS A 88 -8.62 2.90 11.26
CA LYS A 88 -8.07 4.15 10.72
C LYS A 88 -6.55 4.21 10.68
N ASP A 89 -5.88 3.49 11.57
CA ASP A 89 -4.42 3.47 11.67
C ASP A 89 -3.84 2.16 11.09
N PHE A 90 -4.62 1.10 11.08
CA PHE A 90 -4.22 -0.21 10.56
C PHE A 90 -5.14 -0.62 9.43
N GLN A 91 -4.56 -1.07 8.35
CA GLN A 91 -5.33 -1.62 7.24
C GLN A 91 -6.00 -2.92 7.70
N THR A 92 -7.31 -3.03 7.46
CA THR A 92 -8.01 -4.31 7.66
C THR A 92 -7.31 -5.40 6.85
N LEU A 93 -7.16 -6.57 7.44
CA LEU A 93 -6.61 -7.72 6.73
C LEU A 93 -7.53 -8.03 5.53
N ASP A 94 -7.00 -7.80 4.34
CA ASP A 94 -7.65 -8.04 3.06
C ASP A 94 -6.91 -9.15 2.32
N ALA A 95 -7.64 -10.05 1.67
CA ALA A 95 -7.05 -11.20 1.00
C ALA A 95 -6.17 -10.77 -0.19
N THR A 96 -6.58 -9.73 -0.93
CA THR A 96 -5.78 -9.16 -2.03
C THR A 96 -4.45 -8.59 -1.54
N LEU A 97 -4.49 -7.84 -0.42
CA LEU A 97 -3.27 -7.27 0.19
C LEU A 97 -2.38 -8.36 0.78
N THR A 98 -2.98 -9.40 1.36
CA THR A 98 -2.24 -10.58 1.84
C THR A 98 -1.52 -11.29 0.69
N ALA A 99 -2.19 -11.44 -0.46
CA ALA A 99 -1.59 -12.04 -1.65
C ALA A 99 -0.41 -11.20 -2.17
N LEU A 100 -0.54 -9.86 -2.21
CA LEU A 100 0.56 -8.96 -2.58
C LEU A 100 1.71 -8.99 -1.58
N ALA A 101 1.42 -9.00 -0.28
CA ALA A 101 2.43 -9.07 0.79
C ALA A 101 3.20 -10.40 0.80
N GLY A 102 2.59 -11.49 0.29
CA GLY A 102 3.22 -12.80 0.14
C GLY A 102 4.21 -12.91 -1.02
N LEU A 103 4.27 -11.91 -1.91
CA LEU A 103 5.22 -11.92 -3.03
C LEU A 103 6.65 -11.65 -2.56
N ALA A 104 7.62 -12.35 -3.14
CA ALA A 104 9.04 -12.11 -2.89
C ALA A 104 9.44 -10.77 -3.53
N THR A 105 9.50 -9.71 -2.72
CA THR A 105 9.88 -8.38 -3.20
C THR A 105 11.34 -8.31 -3.64
N GLY A 106 11.64 -7.49 -4.62
CA GLY A 106 12.99 -7.30 -5.14
C GLY A 106 13.04 -6.19 -6.18
N ALA A 107 14.25 -5.77 -6.54
CA ALA A 107 14.44 -4.82 -7.62
C ALA A 107 13.90 -5.42 -8.94
N ASP A 108 13.33 -4.57 -9.79
CA ASP A 108 12.84 -4.94 -11.12
C ASP A 108 11.76 -6.02 -11.13
N LYS A 109 10.91 -6.07 -10.10
CA LYS A 109 9.73 -6.93 -10.04
C LYS A 109 8.44 -6.13 -10.25
N LEU A 110 7.57 -6.64 -11.11
CA LEU A 110 6.24 -6.10 -11.37
C LEU A 110 5.19 -7.08 -10.83
N PRO A 111 4.45 -6.72 -9.77
CA PRO A 111 3.33 -7.53 -9.30
C PRO A 111 2.13 -7.41 -10.23
N TYR A 112 1.36 -8.46 -10.36
CA TYR A 112 0.09 -8.48 -11.10
C TYR A 112 -0.89 -9.47 -10.47
N PHE A 113 -2.18 -9.28 -10.70
CA PHE A 113 -3.20 -10.20 -10.21
C PHE A 113 -3.36 -11.39 -11.16
N THR A 114 -3.43 -12.58 -10.58
CA THR A 114 -3.62 -13.84 -11.31
C THR A 114 -5.06 -14.37 -11.20
N GLY A 115 -5.88 -13.75 -10.34
CA GLY A 115 -7.29 -14.06 -10.07
C GLY A 115 -7.79 -13.26 -8.87
N ASN A 116 -8.98 -13.58 -8.37
CA ASN A 116 -9.50 -12.97 -7.15
C ASN A 116 -8.58 -13.34 -5.98
N ASP A 117 -8.17 -12.34 -5.23
CA ASP A 117 -7.33 -12.49 -4.03
C ASP A 117 -6.03 -13.28 -4.25
N THR A 118 -5.55 -13.34 -5.49
CA THR A 118 -4.30 -14.00 -5.86
C THR A 118 -3.41 -13.07 -6.68
N ALA A 119 -2.12 -13.08 -6.40
CA ALA A 119 -1.14 -12.24 -7.07
C ALA A 119 0.09 -13.05 -7.49
N GLY A 120 0.69 -12.65 -8.58
CA GLY A 120 1.97 -13.13 -9.07
C GLY A 120 2.91 -11.97 -9.33
N GLN A 121 4.12 -12.28 -9.72
CA GLN A 121 5.09 -11.26 -10.13
C GLN A 121 5.88 -11.73 -11.34
N THR A 122 6.34 -10.78 -12.14
CA THR A 122 7.25 -10.98 -13.27
C THR A 122 8.39 -9.98 -13.21
N ASP A 123 9.41 -10.20 -14.01
CA ASP A 123 10.50 -9.22 -14.13
C ASP A 123 10.03 -8.02 -14.96
N LEU A 124 10.30 -6.81 -14.45
CA LEU A 124 10.14 -5.57 -15.18
C LEU A 124 11.49 -5.18 -15.78
N THR A 125 11.71 -5.56 -17.04
CA THR A 125 12.94 -5.25 -17.76
C THR A 125 13.14 -3.74 -17.95
N SER A 126 14.38 -3.32 -18.29
CA SER A 126 14.66 -1.92 -18.63
C SER A 126 13.78 -1.43 -19.80
N VAL A 127 13.62 -2.27 -20.83
CA VAL A 127 12.73 -1.97 -21.98
C VAL A 127 11.28 -1.78 -21.52
N GLY A 128 10.79 -2.63 -20.62
CA GLY A 128 9.45 -2.50 -20.07
C GLY A 128 9.28 -1.18 -19.32
N ARG A 129 10.24 -0.77 -18.50
CA ARG A 129 10.23 0.53 -17.80
C ARG A 129 10.27 1.71 -18.78
N ASP A 130 11.10 1.59 -19.81
CA ASP A 130 11.21 2.64 -20.83
C ASP A 130 9.89 2.85 -21.57
N ILE A 131 9.18 1.77 -21.92
CA ILE A 131 7.86 1.85 -22.57
C ILE A 131 6.82 2.46 -21.62
N ILE A 132 6.72 1.96 -20.38
CA ILE A 132 5.76 2.46 -19.38
C ILE A 132 6.03 3.93 -19.05
N GLY A 133 7.30 4.35 -19.04
CA GLY A 133 7.72 5.71 -18.74
C GLY A 133 7.49 6.73 -19.87
N LYS A 134 6.98 6.33 -21.04
CA LYS A 134 6.73 7.29 -22.14
C LYS A 134 5.47 8.11 -21.88
N ALA A 135 5.56 9.42 -22.13
CA ALA A 135 4.47 10.35 -21.88
C ALA A 135 3.37 10.31 -22.95
N SER A 136 3.66 9.77 -24.15
CA SER A 136 2.71 9.75 -25.26
C SER A 136 2.89 8.53 -26.18
N ILE A 137 1.85 8.21 -26.96
CA ILE A 137 1.92 7.20 -28.01
C ILE A 137 3.02 7.55 -29.02
N ALA A 138 3.20 8.82 -29.36
CA ALA A 138 4.25 9.25 -30.28
C ALA A 138 5.65 8.94 -29.73
N ASP A 139 5.86 9.08 -28.42
CA ASP A 139 7.14 8.74 -27.78
C ASP A 139 7.39 7.23 -27.78
N ILE A 140 6.35 6.42 -27.61
CA ILE A 140 6.44 4.95 -27.73
C ILE A 140 6.82 4.56 -29.15
N LEU A 141 6.13 5.13 -30.17
CA LEU A 141 6.42 4.84 -31.57
C LEU A 141 7.86 5.27 -31.94
N THR A 142 8.32 6.39 -31.40
CA THR A 142 9.70 6.86 -31.58
C THR A 142 10.71 5.89 -30.97
N TYR A 143 10.45 5.44 -29.74
CA TYR A 143 11.31 4.50 -29.03
C TYR A 143 11.42 3.14 -29.75
N LEU A 144 10.31 2.67 -30.34
CA LEU A 144 10.25 1.45 -31.11
C LEU A 144 10.77 1.59 -32.56
N GLY A 145 11.16 2.78 -32.98
CA GLY A 145 11.57 3.07 -34.36
C GLY A 145 10.41 3.05 -35.38
N LEU A 146 9.16 3.11 -34.91
CA LEU A 146 7.97 2.97 -35.76
C LEU A 146 7.30 4.30 -36.10
N LYS A 147 7.90 5.42 -35.71
CA LYS A 147 7.31 6.77 -35.84
C LYS A 147 6.87 7.10 -37.27
N GLU A 148 7.65 6.71 -38.24
CA GLU A 148 7.38 7.00 -39.66
C GLU A 148 6.47 5.93 -40.31
N THR A 149 6.49 4.69 -39.81
CA THR A 149 5.77 3.55 -40.41
C THR A 149 4.34 3.39 -39.94
N LEU A 150 4.00 3.83 -38.71
CA LEU A 150 2.65 3.69 -38.12
C LEU A 150 1.89 5.01 -37.97
N ASN A 151 2.36 6.08 -38.58
CA ASN A 151 1.64 7.36 -38.55
C ASN A 151 0.42 7.28 -39.51
N PRO A 152 -0.83 7.36 -39.01
CA PRO A 152 -2.03 7.21 -39.84
C PRO A 152 -2.22 8.33 -40.88
N THR A 153 -1.48 9.42 -40.76
CA THR A 153 -1.50 10.55 -41.70
C THR A 153 -0.36 10.54 -42.69
N LYS A 154 0.58 9.63 -42.55
CA LYS A 154 1.72 9.47 -43.47
C LYS A 154 1.71 8.06 -44.08
N ARG A 155 2.09 8.02 -45.36
CA ARG A 155 2.30 6.78 -46.08
C ARG A 155 3.40 5.93 -45.38
N VAL A 156 3.29 4.64 -45.42
CA VAL A 156 4.40 3.75 -45.08
C VAL A 156 5.54 4.10 -46.03
N SER A 157 6.56 4.79 -45.52
CA SER A 157 7.76 5.03 -46.27
C SER A 157 8.67 3.82 -46.09
N ILE A 158 8.68 2.98 -47.06
CA ILE A 158 9.75 1.99 -47.21
C ILE A 158 10.93 2.75 -47.77
N GLY A 159 12.01 2.88 -46.98
CA GLY A 159 13.17 3.69 -47.34
C GLY A 159 13.66 3.47 -48.75
N ASN A 160 14.51 4.38 -49.20
CA ASN A 160 14.98 4.55 -50.58
C ASN A 160 14.92 3.23 -51.41
N ILE A 161 13.84 3.11 -52.19
CA ILE A 161 13.75 2.03 -53.18
C ILE A 161 14.77 2.39 -54.25
N GLY A 162 15.91 1.73 -54.22
CA GLY A 162 16.95 1.98 -55.24
C GLY A 162 16.43 1.72 -56.65
N THR A 163 16.91 2.47 -57.58
CA THR A 163 16.61 2.34 -59.02
C THR A 163 17.26 1.09 -59.67
N GLY A 164 17.49 0.03 -58.87
CA GLY A 164 18.17 -1.19 -59.34
C GLY A 164 17.22 -2.26 -59.86
N VAL A 165 17.74 -3.08 -60.72
CA VAL A 165 17.09 -4.29 -61.24
C VAL A 165 16.68 -5.22 -60.09
N PHE A 166 15.59 -5.95 -60.19
CA PHE A 166 15.14 -7.01 -59.27
C PHE A 166 16.20 -8.11 -59.17
N ASP A 167 17.18 -7.95 -58.33
CA ASP A 167 18.27 -8.91 -58.12
C ASP A 167 18.22 -9.60 -56.75
N GLY A 168 17.14 -9.42 -56.01
CA GLY A 168 16.97 -9.98 -54.68
C GLY A 168 17.68 -9.20 -53.54
N SER A 169 18.45 -8.17 -53.86
CA SER A 169 19.18 -7.34 -52.90
C SER A 169 18.49 -5.98 -52.59
N THR A 170 17.48 -5.61 -53.39
CA THR A 170 16.75 -4.36 -53.25
C THR A 170 15.42 -4.58 -52.54
N PRO A 171 15.09 -3.83 -51.45
CA PRO A 171 13.80 -3.94 -50.82
C PRO A 171 12.68 -3.54 -51.78
N CYS A 172 11.75 -4.43 -52.03
CA CYS A 172 10.58 -4.19 -52.89
C CYS A 172 9.28 -4.55 -52.15
N ILE A 173 8.19 -3.82 -52.46
CA ILE A 173 6.85 -4.22 -52.04
C ILE A 173 6.33 -5.19 -53.07
N ASN A 174 6.18 -6.46 -52.68
CA ASN A 174 5.55 -7.49 -53.51
C ASN A 174 4.04 -7.48 -53.21
N ILE A 175 3.20 -7.18 -54.18
CA ILE A 175 1.74 -7.19 -54.06
C ILE A 175 1.23 -8.28 -55.04
N GLY A 176 0.97 -9.45 -54.48
CA GLY A 176 0.42 -10.57 -55.25
C GLY A 176 1.45 -11.59 -55.66
N ASP A 177 1.92 -11.58 -56.89
CA ASP A 177 2.93 -12.49 -57.40
C ASP A 177 4.31 -11.81 -57.63
N SER A 178 5.32 -12.54 -58.04
CA SER A 178 6.70 -12.07 -58.10
C SER A 178 6.99 -11.04 -59.20
N ASP A 179 6.00 -10.71 -60.03
CA ASP A 179 6.12 -9.78 -61.15
C ASP A 179 5.11 -8.61 -61.08
N SER A 180 4.29 -8.55 -60.04
CA SER A 180 3.32 -7.47 -59.81
C SER A 180 3.83 -6.51 -58.72
N GLY A 181 4.19 -5.31 -59.11
CA GLY A 181 4.64 -4.23 -58.22
C GLY A 181 4.32 -2.84 -58.77
N PHE A 182 4.27 -1.84 -57.89
CA PHE A 182 4.20 -0.45 -58.33
C PHE A 182 5.59 0.06 -58.70
N ILE A 183 5.79 0.31 -59.99
CA ILE A 183 7.00 0.96 -60.50
C ILE A 183 6.60 2.45 -60.71
N GLY A 184 7.19 3.36 -59.89
CA GLY A 184 7.11 4.77 -60.21
C GLY A 184 8.00 5.08 -61.41
N SER A 185 7.43 5.46 -62.56
CA SER A 185 8.23 6.00 -63.64
C SER A 185 8.61 7.48 -63.33
N ALA A 186 9.76 7.88 -63.78
CA ALA A 186 10.23 9.26 -63.58
C ALA A 186 9.34 10.29 -64.27
N ASP A 187 8.41 9.88 -65.12
CA ASP A 187 7.60 10.75 -65.98
C ASP A 187 6.14 10.90 -65.50
N GLY A 188 5.79 10.42 -64.32
CA GLY A 188 4.52 10.75 -63.66
C GLY A 188 3.26 10.27 -64.40
N VAL A 189 3.28 9.20 -65.15
CA VAL A 189 2.10 8.57 -65.79
C VAL A 189 1.79 7.27 -65.11
#